data_e0a760fe8ca4008f72905046b97ddeda
#
_entry.id   e0a760fe8ca4008f72905046b97ddeda
#
_cell.length_a   1.000
_cell.length_b   1.000
_cell.length_c   1.000
_cell.angle_alpha   90.00
_cell.angle_beta   90.00
_cell.angle_gamma   90.00
#
_symmetry.space_group_name_H-M   'P 1'
#
loop_
_entity.id
_entity.type
_entity.pdbx_description
1 polymer ?
#
loop_
_entity_poly.entity_id
_entity_poly.type
_entity_poly.pdbx_seq_one_letter_code
_entity_poly.pdbx_strand_id
1 'polypeptide(L)' 'MISKKNFKNHSFLVYGLGLTGKSVINFFKKNNIKNYKVWDDRNFHLYKSKRPKNLGKTLKETNHIVLS' A
#
# COMPACT_ATOMS: atom_id res chain seq x y z
N MET A 1 10.99 -14.91 7.60
CA MET A 1 10.83 -13.45 7.60
C MET A 1 11.30 -12.87 6.27
N ILE A 2 10.51 -12.02 5.65
CA ILE A 2 10.86 -11.41 4.37
C ILE A 2 11.86 -10.28 4.62
N SER A 3 12.98 -10.27 3.87
CA SER A 3 13.98 -9.22 3.99
C SER A 3 13.51 -7.92 3.33
N LYS A 4 14.13 -6.78 3.69
CA LYS A 4 13.86 -5.48 3.04
C LYS A 4 14.03 -5.56 1.52
N LYS A 5 15.01 -6.33 1.06
CA LYS A 5 15.29 -6.51 -0.36
C LYS A 5 14.10 -7.13 -1.10
N ASN A 6 13.43 -8.09 -0.48
CA ASN A 6 12.24 -8.72 -1.07
C ASN A 6 11.07 -7.74 -1.13
N PHE A 7 10.88 -6.92 -0.10
CA PHE A 7 9.84 -5.90 -0.11
C PHE A 7 10.01 -4.91 -1.25
N LYS A 8 11.23 -4.52 -1.58
CA LYS A 8 11.49 -3.57 -2.66
C LYS A 8 11.13 -4.11 -4.04
N ASN A 9 11.14 -5.42 -4.21
CA ASN A 9 10.82 -6.07 -5.48
C ASN A 9 9.33 -6.40 -5.63
N HIS A 10 8.54 -6.17 -4.60
CA HIS A 10 7.11 -6.46 -4.61
C HIS A 10 6.30 -5.17 -4.59
N SER A 11 5.10 -5.22 -5.14
CA SER A 11 4.16 -4.11 -5.08
C SER A 11 3.06 -4.41 -4.06
N PHE A 12 2.57 -3.37 -3.40
CA PHE A 12 1.59 -3.49 -2.33
C PHE A 12 0.42 -2.54 -2.57
N LEU A 13 -0.76 -2.97 -2.17
CA LEU A 13 -1.93 -2.10 -2.11
C LEU A 13 -2.49 -2.16 -0.68
N VAL A 14 -2.52 -1.03 -0.01
CA VAL A 14 -3.18 -0.92 1.29
C VAL A 14 -4.61 -0.49 1.03
N TYR A 15 -5.55 -1.39 1.26
CA TYR A 15 -6.97 -1.15 1.04
C TYR A 15 -7.65 -0.86 2.37
N GLY A 16 -7.90 0.40 2.61
CA GLY A 16 -8.46 0.90 3.86
C GLY A 16 -7.41 1.49 4.79
N LEU A 17 -7.75 2.63 5.41
CA LEU A 17 -6.87 3.33 6.35
C LEU A 17 -7.33 3.11 7.80
N GLY A 18 -7.65 1.87 8.14
CA GLY A 18 -7.86 1.47 9.52
C GLY A 18 -6.52 1.36 10.27
N LEU A 19 -6.57 0.85 11.48
CA LEU A 19 -5.40 0.73 12.34
C LEU A 19 -4.28 -0.08 11.68
N THR A 20 -4.64 -1.22 11.10
CA THR A 20 -3.68 -2.10 10.42
C THR A 20 -3.06 -1.42 9.21
N GLY A 21 -3.87 -0.76 8.38
CA GLY A 21 -3.39 -0.06 7.19
C GLY A 21 -2.39 1.03 7.53
N LYS A 22 -2.69 1.84 8.54
CA LYS A 22 -1.79 2.91 9.00
C LYS A 22 -0.47 2.34 9.53
N SER A 23 -0.52 1.23 10.26
CA SER A 23 0.68 0.57 10.79
C SER A 23 1.57 0.05 9.68
N VAL A 24 0.98 -0.54 8.66
CA VAL A 24 1.72 -1.05 7.49
C VAL A 24 2.37 0.10 6.73
N ILE A 25 1.66 1.21 6.53
CA ILE A 25 2.22 2.38 5.85
C ILE A 25 3.40 2.95 6.64
N ASN A 26 3.29 3.02 7.96
CA ASN A 26 4.40 3.46 8.80
C ASN A 26 5.61 2.54 8.67
N PHE A 27 5.39 1.25 8.60
CA PHE A 27 6.46 0.27 8.36
C PHE A 27 7.15 0.54 7.02
N PHE A 28 6.35 0.78 5.96
CA PHE A 28 6.91 1.08 4.64
C PHE A 28 7.77 2.35 4.68
N LYS A 29 7.30 3.40 5.32
CA LYS A 29 8.04 4.66 5.44
C LYS A 29 9.34 4.48 6.18
N LYS A 30 9.34 3.75 7.29
CA LYS A 30 10.54 3.48 8.10
C LYS A 30 11.59 2.68 7.34
N ASN A 31 11.17 1.85 6.40
CA ASN A 31 12.06 0.96 5.66
C ASN A 31 12.31 1.42 4.23
N ASN A 32 11.93 2.65 3.89
CA ASN A 32 12.10 3.24 2.55
C ASN A 32 11.46 2.39 1.43
N ILE A 33 10.35 1.74 1.75
CA ILE A 33 9.59 0.97 0.77
C ILE A 33 8.61 1.93 0.12
N LYS A 34 8.74 2.11 -1.20
CA LYS A 34 7.94 3.08 -1.96
C LYS A 34 6.96 2.44 -2.95
N ASN A 35 7.04 1.13 -3.13
CA ASN A 35 6.22 0.38 -4.10
C ASN A 35 4.85 0.04 -3.54
N TYR A 36 4.16 1.01 -2.98
CA TYR A 36 2.82 0.77 -2.47
C TYR A 36 1.86 1.84 -2.93
N LYS A 37 0.59 1.44 -3.03
CA LYS A 37 -0.51 2.33 -3.28
C LYS A 37 -1.51 2.24 -2.13
N VAL A 38 -2.33 3.27 -1.97
CA VAL A 38 -3.29 3.34 -0.88
C VAL A 38 -4.67 3.67 -1.46
N TRP A 39 -5.66 2.91 -1.04
CA TRP A 39 -7.05 3.19 -1.40
C TRP A 39 -7.91 3.21 -0.15
N ASP A 40 -8.67 4.29 0.05
CA ASP A 40 -9.64 4.40 1.13
C ASP A 40 -10.79 5.26 0.66
N ASP A 41 -12.01 4.72 0.70
CA ASP A 41 -13.20 5.41 0.21
C ASP A 41 -13.56 6.66 1.00
N ARG A 42 -13.18 6.70 2.28
CA ARG A 42 -13.49 7.82 3.17
C ARG A 42 -12.38 8.85 3.23
N ASN A 43 -11.13 8.40 3.07
CA ASN A 43 -9.94 9.22 3.28
C ASN A 43 -9.03 9.27 2.05
N PHE A 44 -9.62 9.22 0.86
CA PHE A 44 -8.83 9.16 -0.38
C PHE A 44 -7.92 10.38 -0.56
N HIS A 45 -8.22 11.50 0.08
CA HIS A 45 -7.43 12.71 -0.01
C HIS A 45 -6.12 12.65 0.78
N LEU A 46 -6.00 11.75 1.76
CA LEU A 46 -4.82 11.68 2.63
C LEU A 46 -3.57 11.16 1.94
N TYR A 47 -3.71 10.28 0.98
CA TYR A 47 -2.58 9.68 0.27
C TYR A 47 -2.75 9.82 -1.24
N LYS A 48 -2.99 11.06 -1.67
CA LYS A 48 -3.30 11.39 -3.07
C LYS A 48 -2.25 10.90 -4.05
N SER A 49 -0.97 11.06 -3.69
CA SER A 49 0.15 10.63 -4.55
C SER A 49 0.28 9.11 -4.64
N LYS A 50 -0.32 8.38 -3.70
CA LYS A 50 -0.29 6.91 -3.66
C LYS A 50 -1.57 6.27 -4.16
N ARG A 51 -2.55 7.07 -4.53
CA ARG A 51 -3.84 6.56 -4.99
C ARG A 51 -3.72 5.96 -6.39
N PRO A 52 -4.21 4.72 -6.62
CA PRO A 52 -4.19 4.14 -7.95
C PRO A 52 -5.16 4.85 -8.89
N LYS A 53 -4.75 5.04 -10.13
CA LYS A 53 -5.60 5.65 -11.17
C LYS A 53 -6.72 4.72 -11.60
N ASN A 54 -6.45 3.43 -11.60
CA ASN A 54 -7.41 2.38 -11.94
C ASN A 54 -7.30 1.28 -10.89
N LEU A 55 -8.26 1.25 -9.98
CA LEU A 55 -8.26 0.29 -8.87
C LEU A 55 -8.31 -1.15 -9.36
N GLY A 56 -9.17 -1.45 -10.33
CA GLY A 56 -9.31 -2.81 -10.86
C GLY A 56 -8.01 -3.34 -11.44
N LYS A 57 -7.31 -2.53 -12.21
CA LYS A 57 -6.01 -2.88 -12.77
C LYS A 57 -4.96 -3.07 -11.68
N THR A 58 -4.94 -2.16 -10.71
CA THR A 58 -4.01 -2.24 -9.58
C THR A 58 -4.23 -3.51 -8.78
N LEU A 59 -5.47 -3.90 -8.53
CA LEU A 59 -5.79 -5.15 -7.82
C LEU A 59 -5.25 -6.38 -8.55
N LYS A 60 -5.28 -6.38 -9.87
CA LYS A 60 -4.76 -7.48 -10.68
C LYS A 60 -3.24 -7.54 -10.71
N GLU A 61 -2.57 -6.40 -10.74
CA GLU A 61 -1.12 -6.30 -10.92
C GLU A 61 -0.34 -6.30 -9.61
N THR A 62 -1.00 -6.04 -8.49
CA THR A 62 -0.33 -5.93 -7.19
C THR A 62 0.00 -7.32 -6.63
N ASN A 63 1.22 -7.47 -6.12
CA ASN A 63 1.66 -8.72 -5.51
C ASN A 63 0.95 -9.02 -4.18
N HIS A 64 0.73 -7.99 -3.38
CA HIS A 64 0.15 -8.13 -2.04
C HIS A 64 -0.90 -7.07 -1.77
N ILE A 65 -2.03 -7.48 -1.23
CA ILE A 65 -3.11 -6.58 -0.83
C ILE A 65 -3.26 -6.66 0.69
N VAL A 66 -3.17 -5.52 1.35
CA VAL A 66 -3.39 -5.41 2.79
C VAL A 66 -4.79 -4.86 3.01
N LEU A 67 -5.64 -5.68 3.62
CA LEU A 67 -7.00 -5.27 3.97
C LEU A 67 -7.03 -4.71 5.39
N SER A 68 -7.64 -3.57 5.52
CA SER A 68 -7.71 -2.88 6.79
C SER A 68 -9.13 -2.39 7.11
#